data_043a0f517efdbc7480c59e703721d958
#
_entry.id   043a0f517efdbc7480c59e703721d958
#
_cell.length_a   1.000
_cell.length_b   1.000
_cell.length_c   1.000
_cell.angle_alpha   90.00
_cell.angle_beta   90.00
_cell.angle_gamma   90.00
#
_symmetry.space_group_name_H-M   'P 1'
#
loop_
_entity.id
_entity.type
_entity.pdbx_description
1 polymer ?
#
loop_
_entity_poly.entity_id
_entity_poly.type
_entity_poly.pdbx_seq_one_letter_code
_entity_poly.pdbx_strand_id
1 'polypeptide(L)'
;MPQDYKDTLNLPQTDFPMRANLTQREPEILRFWEEQRIYVKVEERRRDGERYMLHDGPPYANGHIHIGHALNKILKDIIIKYRSMRGFSAPYVPGWDCHGLPIELQVDKNLGEKKDKLDILGKRKLCREYAAKFVDIQKDEFKRLGVIGDWPNPYITMSNSYEATIVREFCRFVESGDVYKGKKPVHWCPSDVTALAEAEVEYVDKESPSIFVKFPLHDESISKFFPGLIGKKVFVIIWTTTPWTLPANLAIAFHPDFDYVAVATGDEVYIVAEGRLDALREKIGLKGDIVSKIAGKRLDGMQALHPFIRRKSLAVLGGFVSLEEGTGIVHIAPGHGEDDYE
;
A
#
# COMPACT_ATOMS: atom_id res chain seq x y z
N MET A 1 -56.80 -10.96 46.35
CA MET A 1 -56.15 -10.46 45.12
C MET A 1 -55.06 -9.48 45.57
N PRO A 2 -53.86 -9.50 45.01
CA PRO A 2 -52.86 -8.49 45.34
C PRO A 2 -53.41 -7.14 44.91
N GLN A 3 -53.36 -6.14 45.79
CA GLN A 3 -53.81 -4.78 45.52
C GLN A 3 -52.84 -4.14 44.47
N ASP A 4 -53.39 -3.73 43.34
CA ASP A 4 -52.60 -3.01 42.31
C ASP A 4 -52.40 -1.56 42.77
N TYR A 5 -51.16 -1.21 43.10
CA TYR A 5 -50.78 0.13 43.57
C TYR A 5 -50.42 1.09 42.42
N LYS A 6 -50.65 0.73 41.16
CA LYS A 6 -50.32 1.57 40.04
C LYS A 6 -50.96 2.95 40.11
N ASP A 7 -52.21 3.02 40.52
CA ASP A 7 -52.99 4.27 40.58
C ASP A 7 -52.61 5.14 41.80
N THR A 8 -51.81 4.63 42.72
CA THR A 8 -51.31 5.38 43.87
C THR A 8 -49.96 6.04 43.65
N LEU A 9 -49.34 5.79 42.49
CA LEU A 9 -48.04 6.37 42.14
C LEU A 9 -48.19 7.79 41.66
N ASN A 10 -47.58 8.73 42.34
CA ASN A 10 -47.61 10.14 42.01
C ASN A 10 -46.50 10.48 40.97
N LEU A 11 -46.57 9.86 39.79
CA LEU A 11 -45.62 10.07 38.71
C LEU A 11 -45.91 11.37 37.95
N PRO A 12 -44.88 12.10 37.51
CA PRO A 12 -45.10 13.30 36.70
C PRO A 12 -45.80 12.93 35.39
N GLN A 13 -46.85 13.66 35.06
CA GLN A 13 -47.54 13.55 33.76
C GLN A 13 -46.89 14.48 32.77
N THR A 14 -46.57 13.97 31.60
CA THR A 14 -45.92 14.74 30.51
C THR A 14 -46.38 14.21 29.17
N ASP A 15 -46.57 15.12 28.21
CA ASP A 15 -46.79 14.76 26.80
C ASP A 15 -45.51 14.39 26.09
N PHE A 16 -44.37 14.51 26.77
CA PHE A 16 -43.10 14.08 26.22
C PHE A 16 -43.04 12.54 26.07
N PRO A 17 -42.84 12.03 24.84
CA PRO A 17 -42.89 10.58 24.60
C PRO A 17 -41.75 9.86 25.31
N MET A 18 -42.08 8.92 26.18
CA MET A 18 -41.11 8.10 26.94
C MET A 18 -40.32 7.13 26.08
N ARG A 19 -40.84 6.81 24.88
CA ARG A 19 -40.16 5.97 23.90
C ARG A 19 -39.71 6.84 22.71
N ALA A 20 -38.43 6.74 22.38
CA ALA A 20 -37.86 7.56 21.31
C ALA A 20 -38.42 7.23 19.90
N ASN A 21 -38.76 5.96 19.64
CA ASN A 21 -39.24 5.46 18.32
C ASN A 21 -38.42 6.03 17.15
N LEU A 22 -37.07 5.98 17.27
CA LEU A 22 -36.15 6.67 16.35
C LEU A 22 -36.35 6.27 14.89
N THR A 23 -36.61 4.99 14.63
CA THR A 23 -36.84 4.49 13.28
C THR A 23 -38.01 5.16 12.54
N GLN A 24 -38.99 5.69 13.28
CA GLN A 24 -40.14 6.44 12.74
C GLN A 24 -39.90 7.95 12.79
N ARG A 25 -39.40 8.45 13.93
CA ARG A 25 -39.25 9.89 14.15
C ARG A 25 -38.09 10.52 13.35
N GLU A 26 -36.96 9.83 13.17
CA GLU A 26 -35.85 10.38 12.42
C GLU A 26 -36.23 10.75 10.97
N PRO A 27 -36.88 9.86 10.19
CA PRO A 27 -37.35 10.23 8.86
C PRO A 27 -38.29 11.45 8.84
N GLU A 28 -39.15 11.63 9.85
CA GLU A 28 -40.03 12.79 9.97
C GLU A 28 -39.23 14.07 10.24
N ILE A 29 -38.22 14.00 11.12
CA ILE A 29 -37.33 15.11 11.41
C ILE A 29 -36.51 15.51 10.19
N LEU A 30 -35.96 14.52 9.47
CA LEU A 30 -35.21 14.81 8.24
C LEU A 30 -36.03 15.44 7.16
N ARG A 31 -37.27 14.98 6.98
CA ARG A 31 -38.24 15.62 6.06
C ARG A 31 -38.55 17.06 6.47
N PHE A 32 -38.79 17.31 7.73
CA PHE A 32 -39.01 18.66 8.27
C PHE A 32 -37.77 19.54 7.99
N TRP A 33 -36.55 19.06 8.22
CA TRP A 33 -35.35 19.86 7.92
C TRP A 33 -35.21 20.20 6.44
N GLU A 34 -35.56 19.30 5.56
CA GLU A 34 -35.49 19.49 4.11
C GLU A 34 -36.58 20.50 3.65
N GLU A 35 -37.85 20.30 4.05
CA GLU A 35 -38.96 21.19 3.75
C GLU A 35 -38.72 22.61 4.27
N GLN A 36 -38.20 22.74 5.47
CA GLN A 36 -37.86 24.02 6.08
C GLN A 36 -36.53 24.61 5.60
N ARG A 37 -35.78 23.93 4.74
CA ARG A 37 -34.45 24.33 4.25
C ARG A 37 -33.52 24.75 5.40
N ILE A 38 -33.46 23.94 6.45
CA ILE A 38 -32.77 24.31 7.71
C ILE A 38 -31.31 24.63 7.44
N TYR A 39 -30.57 23.80 6.64
CA TYR A 39 -29.17 24.05 6.31
C TYR A 39 -28.98 25.45 5.67
N VAL A 40 -29.75 25.77 4.68
CA VAL A 40 -29.65 27.07 3.98
C VAL A 40 -29.91 28.24 4.94
N LYS A 41 -30.97 28.16 5.78
CA LYS A 41 -31.27 29.17 6.80
C LYS A 41 -30.15 29.36 7.80
N VAL A 42 -29.47 28.26 8.19
CA VAL A 42 -28.32 28.31 9.09
C VAL A 42 -27.13 29.03 8.42
N GLU A 43 -26.84 28.71 7.17
CA GLU A 43 -25.76 29.35 6.40
C GLU A 43 -26.05 30.85 6.21
N GLU A 44 -27.28 31.23 5.84
CA GLU A 44 -27.67 32.61 5.70
C GLU A 44 -27.53 33.40 7.01
N ARG A 45 -27.97 32.80 8.13
CA ARG A 45 -27.86 33.42 9.46
C ARG A 45 -26.44 33.58 9.96
N ARG A 46 -25.52 32.74 9.52
CA ARG A 46 -24.13 32.71 9.95
C ARG A 46 -23.16 33.34 8.95
N ARG A 47 -23.67 33.93 7.84
CA ARG A 47 -22.86 34.46 6.73
C ARG A 47 -21.76 35.41 7.19
N ASP A 48 -22.07 36.29 8.16
CA ASP A 48 -21.14 37.31 8.65
C ASP A 48 -20.31 36.84 9.88
N GLY A 49 -20.46 35.59 10.28
CA GLY A 49 -19.67 35.01 11.37
C GLY A 49 -18.23 34.71 10.94
N GLU A 50 -17.35 34.54 11.93
CA GLU A 50 -16.00 34.06 11.69
C GLU A 50 -16.03 32.74 10.93
N ARG A 51 -15.22 32.61 9.88
CA ARG A 51 -15.24 31.44 8.99
C ARG A 51 -14.55 30.26 9.62
N TYR A 52 -15.22 29.13 9.68
CA TYR A 52 -14.67 27.84 10.06
C TYR A 52 -14.79 26.85 8.90
N MET A 53 -13.65 26.36 8.39
CA MET A 53 -13.62 25.44 7.25
C MET A 53 -13.20 24.05 7.72
N LEU A 54 -14.06 23.07 7.48
CA LEU A 54 -13.76 21.67 7.63
C LEU A 54 -13.80 21.01 6.24
N HIS A 55 -12.63 20.69 5.71
CA HIS A 55 -12.54 19.98 4.45
C HIS A 55 -12.99 18.52 4.61
N ASP A 56 -13.85 18.07 3.71
CA ASP A 56 -14.27 16.66 3.69
C ASP A 56 -13.19 15.78 3.06
N GLY A 57 -12.68 14.78 3.79
CA GLY A 57 -11.97 13.67 3.19
C GLY A 57 -12.99 12.81 2.43
N PRO A 58 -12.91 12.77 1.10
CA PRO A 58 -13.97 12.17 0.30
C PRO A 58 -13.93 10.65 0.39
N PRO A 59 -15.06 9.98 0.64
CA PRO A 59 -15.12 8.53 0.51
C PRO A 59 -15.01 8.12 -0.96
N TYR A 60 -14.55 6.90 -1.21
CA TYR A 60 -14.68 6.29 -2.54
C TYR A 60 -16.15 6.10 -2.89
N ALA A 61 -16.49 6.44 -4.14
CA ALA A 61 -17.81 6.19 -4.72
C ALA A 61 -17.93 4.70 -5.12
N ASN A 62 -17.80 3.80 -4.14
CA ASN A 62 -17.74 2.36 -4.32
C ASN A 62 -18.52 1.63 -3.22
N GLY A 63 -19.66 1.04 -3.56
CA GLY A 63 -20.50 0.31 -2.63
C GLY A 63 -21.30 1.21 -1.67
N HIS A 64 -22.07 0.56 -0.81
CA HIS A 64 -22.84 1.22 0.25
C HIS A 64 -21.93 1.69 1.38
N ILE A 65 -22.41 2.64 2.19
CA ILE A 65 -21.67 3.09 3.36
C ILE A 65 -21.58 1.96 4.41
N HIS A 66 -20.50 1.94 5.15
CA HIS A 66 -20.28 1.06 6.29
C HIS A 66 -20.07 1.89 7.57
N ILE A 67 -19.92 1.22 8.70
CA ILE A 67 -19.78 1.88 10.00
C ILE A 67 -18.61 2.90 10.06
N GLY A 68 -17.52 2.66 9.35
CA GLY A 68 -16.40 3.60 9.27
C GLY A 68 -16.79 4.90 8.55
N HIS A 69 -17.56 4.83 7.46
CA HIS A 69 -18.14 5.99 6.81
C HIS A 69 -19.10 6.76 7.72
N ALA A 70 -19.97 6.02 8.43
CA ALA A 70 -20.92 6.63 9.38
C ALA A 70 -20.18 7.37 10.49
N LEU A 71 -19.17 6.74 11.12
CA LEU A 71 -18.35 7.36 12.16
C LEU A 71 -17.68 8.64 11.65
N ASN A 72 -17.02 8.58 10.50
CA ASN A 72 -16.33 9.72 9.91
C ASN A 72 -17.28 10.90 9.65
N LYS A 73 -18.42 10.65 9.00
CA LYS A 73 -19.38 11.71 8.64
C LYS A 73 -20.11 12.26 9.85
N ILE A 74 -20.49 11.44 10.81
CA ILE A 74 -21.17 11.88 12.04
C ILE A 74 -20.25 12.76 12.88
N LEU A 75 -18.96 12.41 13.03
CA LEU A 75 -18.00 13.25 13.75
C LEU A 75 -17.83 14.63 13.10
N LYS A 76 -17.74 14.70 11.78
CA LYS A 76 -17.68 15.96 11.04
C LYS A 76 -18.96 16.76 11.21
N ASP A 77 -20.11 16.12 11.12
CA ASP A 77 -21.42 16.74 11.31
C ASP A 77 -21.58 17.37 12.70
N ILE A 78 -21.14 16.66 13.75
CA ILE A 78 -21.11 17.17 15.13
C ILE A 78 -20.24 18.44 15.21
N ILE A 79 -19.05 18.43 14.61
CA ILE A 79 -18.14 19.59 14.61
C ILE A 79 -18.78 20.78 13.89
N ILE A 80 -19.34 20.58 12.70
CA ILE A 80 -19.97 21.63 11.90
C ILE A 80 -21.18 22.22 12.63
N LYS A 81 -22.06 21.40 13.16
CA LYS A 81 -23.22 21.84 13.93
C LYS A 81 -22.80 22.61 15.18
N TYR A 82 -21.81 22.09 15.93
CA TYR A 82 -21.29 22.76 17.11
C TYR A 82 -20.70 24.14 16.79
N ARG A 83 -19.84 24.23 15.76
CA ARG A 83 -19.25 25.51 15.32
C ARG A 83 -20.31 26.50 14.88
N SER A 84 -21.29 26.06 14.10
CA SER A 84 -22.42 26.89 13.67
C SER A 84 -23.24 27.40 14.85
N MET A 85 -23.55 26.54 15.83
CA MET A 85 -24.26 26.96 17.07
C MET A 85 -23.44 27.98 17.87
N ARG A 86 -22.11 27.90 17.84
CA ARG A 86 -21.20 28.87 18.48
C ARG A 86 -21.10 30.21 17.73
N GLY A 87 -21.74 30.36 16.57
CA GLY A 87 -21.77 31.60 15.82
C GLY A 87 -20.88 31.66 14.58
N PHE A 88 -20.09 30.62 14.32
CA PHE A 88 -19.21 30.55 13.16
C PHE A 88 -20.02 30.34 11.86
N SER A 89 -19.51 30.90 10.76
CA SER A 89 -19.87 30.49 9.42
C SER A 89 -19.14 29.20 9.09
N ALA A 90 -19.83 28.08 9.15
CA ALA A 90 -19.26 26.75 9.02
C ALA A 90 -19.89 25.93 7.87
N PRO A 91 -19.71 26.36 6.61
CA PRO A 91 -20.24 25.63 5.47
C PRO A 91 -19.57 24.25 5.34
N TYR A 92 -20.37 23.25 4.99
CA TYR A 92 -19.85 21.90 4.74
C TYR A 92 -20.18 21.46 3.33
N VAL A 93 -19.15 21.27 2.52
CA VAL A 93 -19.25 20.76 1.16
C VAL A 93 -18.82 19.30 1.16
N PRO A 94 -19.76 18.35 0.98
CA PRO A 94 -19.40 16.93 0.90
C PRO A 94 -18.64 16.64 -0.39
N GLY A 95 -17.77 15.61 -0.36
CA GLY A 95 -17.00 15.21 -1.52
C GLY A 95 -17.04 13.72 -1.76
N TRP A 96 -16.67 13.30 -2.99
CA TRP A 96 -16.47 11.91 -3.37
C TRP A 96 -15.21 11.73 -4.20
N ASP A 97 -14.44 10.68 -3.85
CA ASP A 97 -13.38 10.16 -4.69
C ASP A 97 -13.97 9.14 -5.69
N CYS A 98 -13.80 9.43 -6.97
CA CYS A 98 -14.44 8.70 -8.06
C CYS A 98 -13.45 7.98 -8.97
N HIS A 99 -12.19 7.84 -8.55
CA HIS A 99 -11.11 7.23 -9.31
C HIS A 99 -10.46 6.09 -8.53
N GLY A 100 -9.64 5.32 -9.22
CA GLY A 100 -8.73 4.36 -8.64
C GLY A 100 -9.17 2.91 -8.66
N LEU A 101 -8.26 2.08 -8.21
CA LEU A 101 -8.35 0.62 -8.26
C LEU A 101 -9.63 0.02 -7.64
N PRO A 102 -10.17 0.52 -6.50
CA PRO A 102 -11.38 -0.05 -5.92
C PRO A 102 -12.60 -0.02 -6.85
N ILE A 103 -12.74 1.04 -7.65
CA ILE A 103 -13.83 1.20 -8.62
C ILE A 103 -13.57 0.30 -9.84
N GLU A 104 -12.34 0.32 -10.36
CA GLU A 104 -11.96 -0.49 -11.53
C GLU A 104 -12.13 -1.98 -11.27
N LEU A 105 -11.66 -2.48 -10.12
CA LEU A 105 -11.82 -3.88 -9.74
C LEU A 105 -13.28 -4.31 -9.63
N GLN A 106 -14.13 -3.43 -9.10
CA GLN A 106 -15.53 -3.77 -8.98
C GLN A 106 -16.24 -3.79 -10.35
N VAL A 107 -15.87 -2.87 -11.24
CA VAL A 107 -16.36 -2.87 -12.62
C VAL A 107 -15.86 -4.13 -13.35
N ASP A 108 -14.59 -4.50 -13.20
CA ASP A 108 -14.04 -5.72 -13.80
C ASP A 108 -14.72 -7.01 -13.28
N LYS A 109 -15.02 -7.08 -11.99
CA LYS A 109 -15.79 -8.18 -11.39
C LYS A 109 -17.20 -8.26 -11.99
N ASN A 110 -17.85 -7.11 -12.17
CA ASN A 110 -19.18 -7.06 -12.75
C ASN A 110 -19.22 -7.46 -14.24
N LEU A 111 -18.14 -7.17 -14.97
CA LEU A 111 -17.99 -7.51 -16.38
C LEU A 111 -17.65 -8.99 -16.61
N GLY A 112 -16.90 -9.61 -15.69
CA GLY A 112 -16.39 -10.97 -15.85
C GLY A 112 -15.55 -11.10 -17.13
N GLU A 113 -15.82 -12.10 -17.94
CA GLU A 113 -15.11 -12.36 -19.21
C GLU A 113 -15.27 -11.24 -20.27
N LYS A 114 -16.24 -10.34 -20.10
CA LYS A 114 -16.47 -9.25 -21.05
C LYS A 114 -15.45 -8.13 -20.90
N LYS A 115 -14.70 -8.07 -19.79
CA LYS A 115 -13.70 -7.03 -19.53
C LYS A 115 -12.63 -6.96 -20.61
N ASP A 116 -12.20 -8.13 -21.16
CA ASP A 116 -11.14 -8.24 -22.16
C ASP A 116 -11.58 -7.81 -23.58
N LYS A 117 -12.88 -7.58 -23.78
CA LYS A 117 -13.47 -7.16 -25.05
C LYS A 117 -13.72 -5.65 -25.12
N LEU A 118 -13.52 -4.95 -24.02
CA LEU A 118 -13.73 -3.51 -23.96
C LEU A 118 -12.42 -2.75 -24.24
N ASP A 119 -12.53 -1.67 -24.99
CA ASP A 119 -11.44 -0.70 -25.12
C ASP A 119 -11.33 0.15 -23.84
N ILE A 120 -10.23 0.87 -23.73
CA ILE A 120 -9.93 1.72 -22.57
C ILE A 120 -11.04 2.77 -22.33
N LEU A 121 -11.57 3.36 -23.41
CA LEU A 121 -12.61 4.39 -23.31
C LEU A 121 -13.93 3.79 -22.78
N GLY A 122 -14.31 2.63 -23.28
CA GLY A 122 -15.47 1.89 -22.80
C GLY A 122 -15.36 1.54 -21.31
N LYS A 123 -14.20 1.05 -20.88
CA LYS A 123 -13.95 0.75 -19.47
C LYS A 123 -14.03 2.00 -18.59
N ARG A 124 -13.40 3.10 -19.00
CA ARG A 124 -13.46 4.39 -18.28
C ARG A 124 -14.89 4.91 -18.15
N LYS A 125 -15.68 4.79 -19.21
CA LYS A 125 -17.10 5.18 -19.17
C LYS A 125 -17.87 4.37 -18.14
N LEU A 126 -17.72 3.05 -18.10
CA LEU A 126 -18.38 2.21 -17.12
C LEU A 126 -17.93 2.51 -15.68
N CYS A 127 -16.66 2.82 -15.45
CA CYS A 127 -16.18 3.26 -14.15
C CYS A 127 -16.82 4.58 -13.70
N ARG A 128 -16.98 5.56 -14.60
CA ARG A 128 -17.67 6.83 -14.30
C ARG A 128 -19.17 6.61 -14.00
N GLU A 129 -19.85 5.76 -14.76
CA GLU A 129 -21.25 5.41 -14.54
C GLU A 129 -21.43 4.69 -13.21
N TYR A 130 -20.53 3.77 -12.88
CA TYR A 130 -20.52 3.08 -11.60
C TYR A 130 -20.33 4.05 -10.43
N ALA A 131 -19.31 4.91 -10.50
CA ALA A 131 -19.05 5.92 -9.47
C ALA A 131 -20.23 6.88 -9.30
N ALA A 132 -20.79 7.40 -10.39
CA ALA A 132 -21.95 8.29 -10.34
C ALA A 132 -23.14 7.66 -9.60
N LYS A 133 -23.43 6.38 -9.88
CA LYS A 133 -24.48 5.63 -9.19
C LYS A 133 -24.23 5.58 -7.67
N PHE A 134 -23.00 5.32 -7.23
CA PHE A 134 -22.71 5.23 -5.80
C PHE A 134 -22.58 6.59 -5.11
N VAL A 135 -22.23 7.66 -5.83
CA VAL A 135 -22.36 9.03 -5.31
C VAL A 135 -23.80 9.28 -4.86
N ASP A 136 -24.78 8.96 -5.70
CA ASP A 136 -26.20 9.19 -5.37
C ASP A 136 -26.66 8.30 -4.21
N ILE A 137 -26.33 7.02 -4.24
CA ILE A 137 -26.69 6.09 -3.15
C ILE A 137 -26.11 6.54 -1.82
N GLN A 138 -24.79 6.79 -1.77
CA GLN A 138 -24.12 7.21 -0.54
C GLN A 138 -24.60 8.58 -0.04
N LYS A 139 -24.93 9.49 -0.94
CA LYS A 139 -25.55 10.79 -0.59
C LYS A 139 -26.84 10.59 0.20
N ASP A 140 -27.73 9.73 -0.29
CA ASP A 140 -29.00 9.44 0.39
C ASP A 140 -28.76 8.72 1.73
N GLU A 141 -27.80 7.82 1.80
CA GLU A 141 -27.42 7.13 3.03
C GLU A 141 -26.84 8.09 4.07
N PHE A 142 -25.96 9.03 3.68
CA PHE A 142 -25.45 10.08 4.57
C PHE A 142 -26.54 11.06 5.04
N LYS A 143 -27.43 11.46 4.14
CA LYS A 143 -28.62 12.25 4.52
C LYS A 143 -29.48 11.50 5.53
N ARG A 144 -29.63 10.17 5.37
CA ARG A 144 -30.38 9.32 6.34
C ARG A 144 -29.74 9.32 7.72
N LEU A 145 -28.42 9.46 7.84
CA LEU A 145 -27.72 9.62 9.12
C LEU A 145 -27.92 10.98 9.79
N GLY A 146 -28.61 11.92 9.13
CA GLY A 146 -28.83 13.27 9.62
C GLY A 146 -27.67 14.23 9.41
N VAL A 147 -26.71 13.87 8.56
CA VAL A 147 -25.59 14.74 8.19
C VAL A 147 -26.09 15.93 7.36
N ILE A 148 -25.77 17.15 7.79
CA ILE A 148 -26.10 18.37 7.04
C ILE A 148 -24.93 18.81 6.15
N GLY A 149 -25.23 19.48 5.04
CA GLY A 149 -24.23 19.98 4.11
C GLY A 149 -24.84 20.49 2.80
N ASP A 150 -23.99 21.03 1.94
CA ASP A 150 -24.38 21.46 0.59
C ASP A 150 -24.48 20.26 -0.36
N TRP A 151 -25.47 19.42 -0.12
CA TRP A 151 -25.73 18.22 -0.93
C TRP A 151 -26.05 18.49 -2.40
N PRO A 152 -26.61 19.65 -2.80
CA PRO A 152 -26.80 20.00 -4.20
C PRO A 152 -25.49 20.26 -4.95
N ASN A 153 -24.46 20.76 -4.25
CA ASN A 153 -23.19 21.17 -4.86
C ASN A 153 -21.98 20.47 -4.24
N PRO A 154 -21.91 19.13 -4.27
CA PRO A 154 -20.75 18.39 -3.76
C PRO A 154 -19.55 18.62 -4.67
N TYR A 155 -18.32 18.43 -4.15
CA TYR A 155 -17.20 18.26 -5.04
C TYR A 155 -17.03 16.78 -5.42
N ILE A 156 -16.78 16.53 -6.70
CA ILE A 156 -16.66 15.17 -7.27
C ILE A 156 -15.39 15.15 -8.09
N THR A 157 -14.44 14.27 -7.70
CA THR A 157 -13.09 14.23 -8.31
C THR A 157 -13.11 13.93 -9.80
N MET A 158 -14.14 13.24 -10.30
CA MET A 158 -14.32 12.97 -11.73
C MET A 158 -15.01 14.08 -12.51
N SER A 159 -15.34 15.23 -11.91
CA SER A 159 -15.88 16.37 -12.68
C SER A 159 -14.77 17.00 -13.52
N ASN A 160 -15.10 17.43 -14.74
CA ASN A 160 -14.12 17.97 -15.67
C ASN A 160 -13.35 19.17 -15.10
N SER A 161 -14.02 20.02 -14.31
CA SER A 161 -13.38 21.15 -13.64
C SER A 161 -12.38 20.72 -12.57
N TYR A 162 -12.69 19.66 -11.84
CA TYR A 162 -11.80 19.10 -10.81
C TYR A 162 -10.59 18.44 -11.45
N GLU A 163 -10.80 17.60 -12.47
CA GLU A 163 -9.72 16.96 -13.24
C GLU A 163 -8.79 18.01 -13.87
N ALA A 164 -9.36 19.09 -14.45
CA ALA A 164 -8.57 20.19 -15.00
C ALA A 164 -7.74 20.92 -13.94
N THR A 165 -8.25 21.04 -12.71
CA THR A 165 -7.50 21.63 -11.59
C THR A 165 -6.37 20.73 -11.16
N ILE A 166 -6.59 19.41 -11.03
CA ILE A 166 -5.52 18.44 -10.74
C ILE A 166 -4.38 18.57 -11.76
N VAL A 167 -4.71 18.57 -13.05
CA VAL A 167 -3.69 18.70 -14.12
C VAL A 167 -2.94 20.02 -14.00
N ARG A 168 -3.64 21.13 -13.73
CA ARG A 168 -3.00 22.45 -13.57
C ARG A 168 -2.04 22.48 -12.40
N GLU A 169 -2.41 21.90 -11.26
CA GLU A 169 -1.51 21.84 -10.09
C GLU A 169 -0.32 20.94 -10.37
N PHE A 170 -0.53 19.79 -11.05
CA PHE A 170 0.57 18.93 -11.47
C PHE A 170 1.55 19.66 -12.41
N CYS A 171 1.05 20.46 -13.36
CA CYS A 171 1.91 21.26 -14.24
C CYS A 171 2.79 22.24 -13.46
N ARG A 172 2.35 22.79 -12.33
CA ARG A 172 3.17 23.66 -11.48
C ARG A 172 4.40 22.91 -10.91
N PHE A 173 4.23 21.64 -10.51
CA PHE A 173 5.36 20.81 -10.08
C PHE A 173 6.31 20.51 -11.24
N VAL A 174 5.78 20.33 -12.45
CA VAL A 174 6.63 20.17 -13.65
C VAL A 174 7.43 21.44 -13.95
N GLU A 175 6.78 22.61 -13.84
CA GLU A 175 7.42 23.91 -14.05
C GLU A 175 8.49 24.22 -13.01
N SER A 176 8.31 23.79 -11.74
CA SER A 176 9.32 23.92 -10.67
C SER A 176 10.49 22.96 -10.84
N GLY A 177 10.41 21.96 -11.71
CA GLY A 177 11.46 20.97 -11.92
C GLY A 177 11.41 19.78 -10.95
N ASP A 178 10.38 19.67 -10.12
CA ASP A 178 10.24 18.61 -9.13
C ASP A 178 9.78 17.27 -9.73
N VAL A 179 9.35 17.28 -10.98
CA VAL A 179 8.87 16.08 -11.70
C VAL A 179 9.87 15.65 -12.75
N TYR A 180 10.36 14.44 -12.61
CA TYR A 180 11.23 13.82 -13.60
C TYR A 180 10.84 12.37 -13.85
N LYS A 181 11.19 11.83 -15.03
CA LYS A 181 10.96 10.43 -15.38
C LYS A 181 12.16 9.59 -14.92
N GLY A 182 11.91 8.65 -14.03
CA GLY A 182 12.92 7.72 -13.53
C GLY A 182 12.45 6.28 -13.60
N LYS A 183 13.35 5.38 -13.20
CA LYS A 183 13.04 3.96 -12.95
C LYS A 183 13.22 3.71 -11.46
N LYS A 184 12.25 3.07 -10.83
CA LYS A 184 12.30 2.65 -9.42
C LYS A 184 11.52 1.33 -9.30
N PRO A 185 11.93 0.37 -8.45
CA PRO A 185 11.10 -0.75 -8.06
C PRO A 185 9.79 -0.27 -7.47
N VAL A 186 8.70 -0.91 -7.80
CA VAL A 186 7.37 -0.59 -7.27
C VAL A 186 6.64 -1.89 -6.93
N HIS A 187 5.75 -1.84 -5.96
CA HIS A 187 4.82 -2.93 -5.73
C HIS A 187 3.95 -3.13 -6.97
N TRP A 188 3.86 -4.36 -7.44
CA TRP A 188 3.15 -4.69 -8.67
C TRP A 188 2.19 -5.84 -8.44
N CYS A 189 0.91 -5.64 -8.78
CA CYS A 189 -0.08 -6.72 -8.81
C CYS A 189 -0.13 -7.36 -10.20
N PRO A 190 0.32 -8.61 -10.38
CA PRO A 190 0.26 -9.29 -11.67
C PRO A 190 -1.17 -9.65 -12.10
N SER A 191 -2.11 -9.77 -11.16
CA SER A 191 -3.51 -10.08 -11.44
C SER A 191 -4.25 -8.87 -12.00
N ASP A 192 -3.99 -7.70 -11.44
CA ASP A 192 -4.63 -6.44 -11.83
C ASP A 192 -3.80 -5.66 -12.85
N VAL A 193 -2.56 -6.13 -13.11
CA VAL A 193 -1.61 -5.55 -14.08
C VAL A 193 -1.38 -4.05 -13.81
N THR A 194 -1.14 -3.73 -12.53
CA THR A 194 -0.94 -2.34 -12.08
C THR A 194 0.08 -2.23 -10.96
N ALA A 195 0.70 -1.05 -10.84
CA ALA A 195 1.47 -0.68 -9.66
C ALA A 195 0.52 -0.42 -8.47
N LEU A 196 1.02 -0.69 -7.27
CA LEU A 196 0.30 -0.45 -6.01
C LEU A 196 1.03 0.61 -5.19
N ALA A 197 0.26 1.46 -4.52
CA ALA A 197 0.78 2.29 -3.44
C ALA A 197 1.00 1.45 -2.18
N GLU A 198 1.88 1.91 -1.27
CA GLU A 198 2.14 1.21 0.00
C GLU A 198 0.86 0.94 0.81
N ALA A 199 -0.08 1.88 0.81
CA ALA A 199 -1.37 1.73 1.50
C ALA A 199 -2.31 0.67 0.89
N GLU A 200 -2.02 0.19 -0.31
CA GLU A 200 -2.80 -0.83 -1.02
C GLU A 200 -2.21 -2.24 -0.85
N VAL A 201 -1.04 -2.34 -0.20
CA VAL A 201 -0.34 -3.60 0.04
C VAL A 201 -0.82 -4.22 1.35
N GLU A 202 -1.21 -5.48 1.30
CA GLU A 202 -1.55 -6.29 2.47
C GLU A 202 -0.50 -7.38 2.66
N TYR A 203 -0.02 -7.51 3.90
CA TYR A 203 0.96 -8.52 4.27
C TYR A 203 0.27 -9.73 4.88
N VAL A 204 0.64 -10.90 4.40
CA VAL A 204 0.13 -12.19 4.91
C VAL A 204 1.30 -13.14 5.13
N ASP A 205 1.17 -14.03 6.12
CA ASP A 205 2.12 -15.11 6.32
C ASP A 205 2.07 -16.07 5.14
N LYS A 206 3.23 -16.36 4.55
CA LYS A 206 3.34 -17.23 3.39
C LYS A 206 4.57 -18.13 3.50
N GLU A 207 4.39 -19.42 3.25
CA GLU A 207 5.51 -20.33 3.07
C GLU A 207 6.20 -20.11 1.73
N SER A 208 7.52 -20.01 1.75
CA SER A 208 8.35 -19.82 0.58
C SER A 208 9.52 -20.81 0.57
N PRO A 209 9.92 -21.36 -0.60
CA PRO A 209 11.06 -22.25 -0.68
C PRO A 209 12.35 -21.50 -0.33
N SER A 210 13.15 -22.10 0.55
CA SER A 210 14.47 -21.62 0.93
C SER A 210 15.52 -22.44 0.22
N ILE A 211 16.36 -21.82 -0.60
CA ILE A 211 17.37 -22.53 -1.39
C ILE A 211 18.76 -21.90 -1.28
N PHE A 212 19.77 -22.75 -1.40
CA PHE A 212 21.17 -22.38 -1.56
C PHE A 212 21.57 -22.55 -3.02
N VAL A 213 22.24 -21.56 -3.61
CA VAL A 213 22.58 -21.55 -5.03
C VAL A 213 24.08 -21.33 -5.21
N LYS A 214 24.72 -22.17 -6.03
CA LYS A 214 26.12 -22.05 -6.40
C LYS A 214 26.27 -21.11 -7.59
N PHE A 215 27.06 -20.07 -7.46
CA PHE A 215 27.51 -19.21 -8.54
C PHE A 215 28.97 -19.57 -8.89
N PRO A 216 29.25 -20.16 -10.05
CA PRO A 216 30.62 -20.47 -10.46
C PRO A 216 31.47 -19.20 -10.51
N LEU A 217 32.66 -19.23 -9.98
CA LEU A 217 33.57 -18.10 -10.07
C LEU A 217 34.28 -18.10 -11.43
N HIS A 218 34.38 -16.91 -12.04
CA HIS A 218 35.07 -16.75 -13.32
C HIS A 218 36.59 -16.97 -13.16
N ASP A 219 37.26 -17.63 -14.11
CA ASP A 219 38.68 -18.04 -14.02
C ASP A 219 39.61 -16.84 -13.73
N GLU A 220 39.40 -15.69 -14.34
CA GLU A 220 40.18 -14.50 -14.04
C GLU A 220 40.01 -14.02 -12.60
N SER A 221 38.84 -14.22 -12.03
CA SER A 221 38.55 -13.89 -10.63
C SER A 221 39.25 -14.90 -9.70
N ILE A 222 39.27 -16.18 -10.05
CA ILE A 222 40.02 -17.18 -9.30
C ILE A 222 41.50 -16.78 -9.27
N SER A 223 42.08 -16.47 -10.44
CA SER A 223 43.50 -16.12 -10.54
C SER A 223 43.84 -14.84 -9.77
N LYS A 224 42.95 -13.86 -9.74
CA LYS A 224 43.20 -12.57 -9.08
C LYS A 224 42.96 -12.61 -7.57
N PHE A 225 41.88 -13.23 -7.11
CA PHE A 225 41.44 -13.16 -5.72
C PHE A 225 41.82 -14.39 -4.92
N PHE A 226 41.97 -15.55 -5.56
CA PHE A 226 42.29 -16.86 -4.95
C PHE A 226 43.35 -17.63 -5.74
N PRO A 227 44.56 -17.09 -5.90
CA PRO A 227 45.58 -17.70 -6.76
C PRO A 227 45.95 -19.14 -6.36
N GLY A 228 45.80 -19.50 -5.08
CA GLY A 228 46.01 -20.89 -4.61
C GLY A 228 44.91 -21.88 -5.05
N LEU A 229 43.84 -21.39 -5.71
CA LEU A 229 42.73 -22.23 -6.15
C LEU A 229 42.65 -22.36 -7.69
N ILE A 230 43.68 -21.93 -8.41
CA ILE A 230 43.73 -22.06 -9.89
C ILE A 230 43.60 -23.57 -10.26
N GLY A 231 42.70 -23.83 -11.22
CA GLY A 231 42.41 -25.21 -11.67
C GLY A 231 41.35 -25.94 -10.81
N LYS A 232 40.82 -25.29 -9.74
CA LYS A 232 39.72 -25.82 -8.94
C LYS A 232 38.38 -25.28 -9.42
N LYS A 233 37.31 -26.02 -9.16
CA LYS A 233 35.92 -25.54 -9.35
C LYS A 233 35.54 -24.73 -8.14
N VAL A 234 35.54 -23.41 -8.27
CA VAL A 234 35.26 -22.50 -7.16
C VAL A 234 33.87 -21.89 -7.34
N PHE A 235 33.06 -21.85 -6.28
CA PHE A 235 31.71 -21.34 -6.26
C PHE A 235 31.49 -20.35 -5.10
N VAL A 236 30.74 -19.33 -5.33
CA VAL A 236 30.11 -18.53 -4.28
C VAL A 236 28.75 -19.14 -3.97
N ILE A 237 28.41 -19.33 -2.70
CA ILE A 237 27.08 -19.81 -2.31
C ILE A 237 26.25 -18.65 -1.79
N ILE A 238 25.12 -18.38 -2.43
CA ILE A 238 24.10 -17.48 -1.90
C ILE A 238 22.94 -18.29 -1.30
N TRP A 239 22.12 -17.63 -0.51
CA TRP A 239 20.86 -18.15 0.00
C TRP A 239 19.73 -17.19 -0.31
N THR A 240 18.56 -17.71 -0.69
CA THR A 240 17.39 -16.90 -0.96
C THR A 240 16.09 -17.63 -0.61
N THR A 241 15.08 -16.88 -0.18
CA THR A 241 13.69 -17.31 -0.02
C THR A 241 12.82 -16.91 -1.20
N THR A 242 13.38 -16.18 -2.18
CA THR A 242 12.69 -15.69 -3.37
C THR A 242 13.37 -16.16 -4.65
N PRO A 243 13.43 -17.49 -4.92
CA PRO A 243 14.21 -18.04 -6.03
C PRO A 243 13.78 -17.57 -7.42
N TRP A 244 12.56 -17.08 -7.56
CA TRP A 244 12.05 -16.49 -8.82
C TRP A 244 12.73 -15.18 -9.21
N THR A 245 13.48 -14.53 -8.31
CA THR A 245 14.28 -13.33 -8.63
C THR A 245 15.64 -13.65 -9.24
N LEU A 246 16.11 -14.88 -9.14
CA LEU A 246 17.39 -15.30 -9.70
C LEU A 246 17.59 -14.98 -11.17
N PRO A 247 16.59 -15.13 -12.08
CA PRO A 247 16.77 -14.73 -13.48
C PRO A 247 17.16 -13.25 -13.67
N ALA A 248 16.79 -12.38 -12.73
CA ALA A 248 17.11 -10.97 -12.74
C ALA A 248 18.40 -10.60 -11.98
N ASN A 249 19.13 -11.58 -11.45
CA ASN A 249 20.41 -11.35 -10.77
C ASN A 249 21.39 -10.57 -11.66
N LEU A 250 22.01 -9.52 -11.10
CA LEU A 250 23.07 -8.73 -11.74
C LEU A 250 24.35 -8.67 -10.93
N ALA A 251 24.25 -8.86 -9.60
CA ALA A 251 25.37 -8.74 -8.70
C ALA A 251 25.25 -9.73 -7.52
N ILE A 252 26.34 -9.86 -6.77
CA ILE A 252 26.44 -10.58 -5.51
C ILE A 252 27.07 -9.65 -4.50
N ALA A 253 26.39 -9.36 -3.38
CA ALA A 253 26.85 -8.45 -2.35
C ALA A 253 27.62 -9.20 -1.25
N PHE A 254 28.74 -8.58 -0.84
CA PHE A 254 29.59 -8.98 0.27
C PHE A 254 29.66 -7.85 1.30
N HIS A 255 29.73 -8.17 2.58
CA HIS A 255 29.96 -7.13 3.59
C HIS A 255 31.44 -6.76 3.64
N PRO A 256 31.82 -5.48 3.64
CA PRO A 256 33.21 -5.06 3.61
C PRO A 256 34.02 -5.51 4.84
N ASP A 257 33.39 -5.58 6.01
CA ASP A 257 34.04 -5.85 7.29
C ASP A 257 33.98 -7.33 7.72
N PHE A 258 33.36 -8.20 6.91
CA PHE A 258 33.35 -9.63 7.20
C PHE A 258 34.51 -10.33 6.54
N ASP A 259 34.93 -11.45 7.15
CA ASP A 259 35.87 -12.37 6.57
C ASP A 259 35.12 -13.50 5.84
N TYR A 260 35.61 -13.85 4.66
CA TYR A 260 35.08 -14.92 3.83
C TYR A 260 36.12 -16.05 3.72
N VAL A 261 35.64 -17.26 3.79
CA VAL A 261 36.47 -18.46 3.72
C VAL A 261 36.12 -19.31 2.50
N ALA A 262 37.15 -19.89 1.90
CA ALA A 262 36.99 -20.87 0.84
C ALA A 262 37.16 -22.27 1.47
N VAL A 263 36.13 -23.09 1.41
CA VAL A 263 36.05 -24.43 2.01
C VAL A 263 36.16 -25.47 0.91
N ALA A 264 37.19 -26.32 0.95
CA ALA A 264 37.38 -27.39 -0.02
C ALA A 264 36.54 -28.61 0.38
N THR A 265 35.65 -29.04 -0.53
CA THR A 265 34.77 -30.18 -0.37
C THR A 265 34.90 -31.10 -1.59
N GLY A 266 35.71 -32.10 -1.51
CA GLY A 266 36.07 -32.96 -2.67
C GLY A 266 36.72 -32.13 -3.78
N ASP A 267 36.14 -32.16 -5.00
CA ASP A 267 36.66 -31.44 -6.17
C ASP A 267 36.20 -29.98 -6.26
N GLU A 268 35.30 -29.56 -5.38
CA GLU A 268 34.71 -28.21 -5.40
C GLU A 268 35.20 -27.39 -4.20
N VAL A 269 35.22 -26.08 -4.36
CA VAL A 269 35.55 -25.10 -3.32
C VAL A 269 34.41 -24.10 -3.18
N TYR A 270 33.95 -23.86 -1.97
CA TYR A 270 32.81 -23.00 -1.69
C TYR A 270 33.23 -21.79 -0.87
N ILE A 271 32.84 -20.60 -1.35
CA ILE A 271 33.07 -19.32 -0.67
C ILE A 271 31.84 -18.98 0.12
N VAL A 272 31.97 -18.75 1.43
CA VAL A 272 30.94 -18.36 2.38
C VAL A 272 31.53 -17.39 3.43
N ALA A 273 30.70 -16.64 4.15
CA ALA A 273 31.18 -15.86 5.28
C ALA A 273 31.67 -16.78 6.41
N GLU A 274 32.84 -16.49 7.02
CA GLU A 274 33.42 -17.29 8.11
C GLU A 274 32.44 -17.44 9.27
N GLY A 275 31.77 -16.34 9.67
CA GLY A 275 30.79 -16.35 10.76
C GLY A 275 29.54 -17.20 10.49
N ARG A 276 29.34 -17.68 9.25
CA ARG A 276 28.21 -18.56 8.89
C ARG A 276 28.63 -20.03 8.72
N LEU A 277 29.93 -20.31 8.75
CA LEU A 277 30.46 -21.64 8.39
C LEU A 277 29.89 -22.78 9.24
N ASP A 278 29.81 -22.62 10.56
CA ASP A 278 29.31 -23.69 11.44
C ASP A 278 27.82 -23.96 11.24
N ALA A 279 27.00 -22.90 11.06
CA ALA A 279 25.59 -23.04 10.73
C ALA A 279 25.37 -23.71 9.35
N LEU A 280 26.24 -23.44 8.37
CA LEU A 280 26.19 -24.08 7.06
C LEU A 280 26.66 -25.54 7.10
N ARG A 281 27.63 -25.88 7.95
CA ARG A 281 28.00 -27.25 8.21
C ARG A 281 26.84 -28.11 8.71
N GLU A 282 26.05 -27.53 9.62
CA GLU A 282 24.87 -28.19 10.18
C GLU A 282 23.71 -28.24 9.16
N LYS A 283 23.39 -27.11 8.53
CA LYS A 283 22.17 -26.95 7.71
C LYS A 283 22.25 -27.64 6.35
N ILE A 284 23.38 -27.54 5.67
CA ILE A 284 23.56 -28.09 4.31
C ILE A 284 24.68 -29.14 4.21
N GLY A 285 25.26 -29.53 5.33
CA GLY A 285 26.32 -30.52 5.37
C GLY A 285 27.62 -30.09 4.70
N LEU A 286 27.94 -28.78 4.72
CA LEU A 286 29.18 -28.25 4.13
C LEU A 286 30.40 -28.78 4.89
N LYS A 287 31.03 -29.84 4.38
CA LYS A 287 32.19 -30.49 4.99
C LYS A 287 33.44 -30.07 4.23
N GLY A 288 34.55 -29.96 4.95
CA GLY A 288 35.88 -29.71 4.35
C GLY A 288 36.72 -28.75 5.15
N ASP A 289 37.92 -28.53 4.67
CA ASP A 289 38.93 -27.67 5.30
C ASP A 289 38.92 -26.29 4.68
N ILE A 290 39.18 -25.26 5.49
CA ILE A 290 39.40 -23.89 5.01
C ILE A 290 40.75 -23.85 4.29
N VAL A 291 40.72 -23.60 2.99
CA VAL A 291 41.91 -23.52 2.14
C VAL A 291 42.35 -22.13 1.79
N SER A 292 41.47 -21.13 2.01
CA SER A 292 41.78 -19.71 1.82
C SER A 292 40.84 -18.85 2.66
N LYS A 293 41.35 -17.68 3.05
CA LYS A 293 40.58 -16.65 3.77
C LYS A 293 40.86 -15.29 3.14
N ILE A 294 39.81 -14.46 2.98
CA ILE A 294 39.90 -13.14 2.38
C ILE A 294 38.94 -12.17 3.06
N ALA A 295 39.36 -10.94 3.32
CA ALA A 295 38.49 -9.91 3.86
C ALA A 295 37.51 -9.41 2.78
N GLY A 296 36.24 -9.18 3.16
CA GLY A 296 35.16 -8.79 2.24
C GLY A 296 35.47 -7.57 1.38
N LYS A 297 36.09 -6.54 1.97
CA LYS A 297 36.51 -5.33 1.22
C LYS A 297 37.42 -5.59 0.02
N ARG A 298 38.08 -6.76 -0.03
CA ARG A 298 38.96 -7.15 -1.14
C ARG A 298 38.24 -7.87 -2.27
N LEU A 299 36.95 -8.24 -2.07
CA LEU A 299 36.15 -8.97 -3.05
C LEU A 299 35.46 -8.06 -4.08
N ASP A 300 35.54 -6.76 -3.91
CA ASP A 300 34.95 -5.80 -4.84
C ASP A 300 35.47 -6.00 -6.26
N GLY A 301 34.53 -6.01 -7.22
CA GLY A 301 34.82 -6.23 -8.64
C GLY A 301 35.14 -7.70 -9.01
N MET A 302 35.07 -8.66 -8.07
CA MET A 302 35.14 -10.08 -8.40
C MET A 302 33.94 -10.48 -9.29
N GLN A 303 34.15 -11.40 -10.23
CA GLN A 303 33.12 -11.83 -11.16
C GLN A 303 32.78 -13.31 -10.95
N ALA A 304 31.51 -13.57 -10.68
CA ALA A 304 30.93 -14.90 -10.75
C ALA A 304 30.11 -15.06 -12.06
N LEU A 305 29.76 -16.28 -12.40
CA LEU A 305 28.88 -16.60 -13.51
C LEU A 305 27.49 -16.91 -12.96
N HIS A 306 26.47 -16.41 -13.63
CA HIS A 306 25.10 -16.77 -13.29
C HIS A 306 24.88 -18.28 -13.45
N PRO A 307 24.20 -19.00 -12.52
CA PRO A 307 24.17 -20.46 -12.51
C PRO A 307 23.48 -21.10 -13.72
N PHE A 308 22.58 -20.39 -14.40
CA PHE A 308 21.81 -20.95 -15.52
C PHE A 308 21.53 -19.95 -16.67
N ILE A 309 21.99 -18.69 -16.56
CA ILE A 309 21.92 -17.70 -17.65
C ILE A 309 23.34 -17.31 -18.06
N ARG A 310 23.61 -17.18 -19.35
CA ARG A 310 24.92 -16.77 -19.87
C ARG A 310 25.18 -15.29 -19.57
N ARG A 311 25.46 -14.97 -18.30
CA ARG A 311 25.70 -13.62 -17.80
C ARG A 311 26.69 -13.66 -16.64
N LYS A 312 27.50 -12.60 -16.50
CA LYS A 312 28.36 -12.39 -15.32
C LYS A 312 27.56 -11.74 -14.21
N SER A 313 27.84 -12.10 -12.97
CA SER A 313 27.35 -11.49 -11.75
C SER A 313 28.51 -10.80 -11.04
N LEU A 314 28.44 -9.50 -10.88
CA LEU A 314 29.51 -8.68 -10.30
C LEU A 314 29.46 -8.74 -8.77
N ALA A 315 30.59 -8.94 -8.12
CA ALA A 315 30.70 -8.76 -6.67
C ALA A 315 30.72 -7.26 -6.35
N VAL A 316 29.85 -6.87 -5.43
CA VAL A 316 29.73 -5.50 -4.89
C VAL A 316 29.82 -5.53 -3.38
N LEU A 317 30.11 -4.38 -2.75
CA LEU A 317 30.14 -4.27 -1.31
C LEU A 317 28.81 -3.65 -0.81
N GLY A 318 28.18 -4.27 0.21
CA GLY A 318 26.95 -3.82 0.80
C GLY A 318 26.94 -3.98 2.31
N GLY A 319 26.77 -2.87 3.04
CA GLY A 319 26.69 -2.87 4.51
C GLY A 319 25.41 -3.53 5.06
N PHE A 320 24.42 -3.80 4.22
CA PHE A 320 23.17 -4.49 4.56
C PHE A 320 23.33 -6.02 4.65
N VAL A 321 24.42 -6.59 4.16
CA VAL A 321 24.69 -8.03 4.27
C VAL A 321 24.89 -8.42 5.73
N SER A 322 24.11 -9.38 6.24
CA SER A 322 24.16 -9.80 7.64
C SER A 322 24.69 -11.22 7.83
N LEU A 323 25.01 -11.57 9.08
CA LEU A 323 25.37 -12.93 9.49
C LEU A 323 24.24 -13.65 10.25
N GLU A 324 23.04 -13.08 10.29
CA GLU A 324 21.91 -13.67 11.02
C GLU A 324 21.40 -14.92 10.32
N GLU A 325 21.25 -14.85 9.00
CA GLU A 325 20.77 -15.96 8.18
C GLU A 325 21.61 -16.18 6.93
N GLY A 326 21.32 -17.25 6.20
CA GLY A 326 21.93 -17.57 4.92
C GLY A 326 23.41 -17.85 4.97
N THR A 327 24.15 -17.33 3.99
CA THR A 327 25.59 -17.59 3.77
C THR A 327 26.49 -16.40 4.10
N GLY A 328 25.90 -15.26 4.49
CA GLY A 328 26.59 -13.97 4.59
C GLY A 328 26.97 -13.40 3.21
N ILE A 329 26.30 -13.84 2.17
CA ILE A 329 26.44 -13.37 0.78
C ILE A 329 25.03 -13.27 0.19
N VAL A 330 24.73 -12.14 -0.43
CA VAL A 330 23.38 -11.83 -0.94
C VAL A 330 23.43 -11.67 -2.45
N HIS A 331 22.50 -12.31 -3.17
CA HIS A 331 22.32 -12.01 -4.59
C HIS A 331 21.50 -10.74 -4.77
N ILE A 332 21.81 -9.96 -5.80
CA ILE A 332 21.21 -8.65 -6.07
C ILE A 332 20.43 -8.69 -7.38
N ALA A 333 19.15 -8.30 -7.31
CA ALA A 333 18.25 -8.18 -8.44
C ALA A 333 17.53 -6.80 -8.40
N PRO A 334 18.13 -5.73 -8.91
CA PRO A 334 17.69 -4.34 -8.73
C PRO A 334 16.25 -4.03 -9.15
N GLY A 335 15.67 -4.84 -10.02
CA GLY A 335 14.27 -4.70 -10.42
C GLY A 335 13.25 -5.37 -9.49
N HIS A 336 13.69 -6.04 -8.42
CA HIS A 336 12.86 -6.90 -7.56
C HIS A 336 13.01 -6.60 -6.06
N GLY A 337 13.68 -5.54 -5.69
CA GLY A 337 13.87 -5.09 -4.31
C GLY A 337 14.30 -3.63 -4.28
N GLU A 338 13.83 -2.90 -3.29
CA GLU A 338 14.21 -1.49 -3.12
C GLU A 338 15.66 -1.39 -2.65
N ASP A 339 16.05 -2.21 -1.66
CA ASP A 339 17.43 -2.30 -1.17
C ASP A 339 18.42 -2.74 -2.26
N ASP A 340 17.98 -3.63 -3.16
CA ASP A 340 18.81 -4.09 -4.28
C ASP A 340 18.98 -3.00 -5.36
N TYR A 341 18.06 -2.05 -5.41
CA TYR A 341 18.09 -0.95 -6.39
C TYR A 341 19.01 0.18 -5.95
N GLU A 342 19.01 0.55 -4.65
CA GLU A 342 19.88 1.57 -4.07
C GLU A 342 21.35 1.14 -4.04
#